data_36989781275a227825d31e6ef4be6ec8
#
_entry.id   36989781275a227825d31e6ef4be6ec8
#
_cell.length_a   1.000
_cell.length_b   1.000
_cell.length_c   1.000
_cell.angle_alpha   90.00
_cell.angle_beta   90.00
_cell.angle_gamma   90.00
#
_symmetry.space_group_name_H-M   'P 1'
#
loop_
_entity.id
_entity.type
_entity.pdbx_description
1 polymer ?
#
loop_
_entity_poly.entity_id
_entity_poly.type
_entity_poly.pdbx_seq_one_letter_code
_entity_poly.pdbx_strand_id
1 'polypeptide(L)' 'MKRELKPAEREAIVAAIAAGDRVKATSVYLSATEGNLTEAQNFIKTLIVERVAALEANEKAR' A
#
# COMPACT_ATOMS: atom_id res chain seq x y z
N MET A 1 4.53 3.15 -20.30
CA MET A 1 3.27 2.56 -19.85
C MET A 1 3.43 1.95 -18.47
N LYS A 2 2.51 2.23 -17.57
CA LYS A 2 2.56 1.69 -16.23
C LYS A 2 2.12 0.22 -16.23
N ARG A 3 2.82 -0.58 -15.46
CA ARG A 3 2.44 -1.98 -15.30
C ARG A 3 1.44 -2.09 -14.15
N GLU A 4 0.54 -3.04 -14.26
CA GLU A 4 -0.38 -3.31 -13.17
C GLU A 4 0.34 -3.98 -12.02
N LEU A 5 -0.10 -3.67 -10.82
CA LEU A 5 0.48 -4.25 -9.62
C LEU A 5 0.04 -5.70 -9.48
N LYS A 6 1.00 -6.59 -9.42
CA LYS A 6 0.72 -8.02 -9.24
C LYS A 6 0.31 -8.31 -7.79
N PRO A 7 -0.49 -9.34 -7.54
CA PRO A 7 -0.90 -9.68 -6.17
C PRO A 7 0.26 -9.87 -5.21
N ALA A 8 1.33 -10.52 -5.64
CA ALA A 8 2.50 -10.72 -4.78
C ALA A 8 3.18 -9.39 -4.42
N GLU A 9 3.22 -8.47 -5.37
CA GLU A 9 3.82 -7.17 -5.15
C GLU A 9 2.96 -6.33 -4.20
N ARG A 10 1.65 -6.41 -4.37
CA ARG A 10 0.71 -5.72 -3.48
C ARG A 10 0.85 -6.25 -2.05
N GLU A 11 0.98 -7.54 -1.88
CA GLU A 11 1.17 -8.14 -0.56
C GLU A 11 2.46 -7.67 0.08
N ALA A 12 3.53 -7.56 -0.69
CA ALA A 12 4.79 -7.03 -0.19
C ALA A 12 4.65 -5.60 0.30
N ILE A 13 3.90 -4.78 -0.43
CA ILE A 13 3.65 -3.40 -0.04
C ILE A 13 2.82 -3.35 1.24
N VAL A 14 1.76 -4.14 1.31
CA VAL A 14 0.91 -4.19 2.50
C VAL A 14 1.71 -4.67 3.71
N ALA A 15 2.55 -5.66 3.54
CA ALA A 15 3.39 -6.16 4.62
C ALA A 15 4.37 -5.08 5.11
N ALA A 16 4.95 -4.32 4.18
CA ALA A 16 5.85 -3.23 4.54
C ALA A 16 5.12 -2.14 5.32
N ILE A 17 3.90 -1.79 4.89
CA ILE A 17 3.08 -0.82 5.60
C ILE A 17 2.74 -1.32 7.00
N ALA A 18 2.39 -2.59 7.12
CA ALA A 18 2.06 -3.21 8.40
C ALA A 18 3.25 -3.17 9.36
N ALA A 19 4.45 -3.27 8.83
CA ALA A 19 5.68 -3.18 9.62
C ALA A 19 6.09 -1.73 9.93
N GLY A 20 5.36 -0.76 9.40
CA GLY A 20 5.70 0.65 9.57
C GLY A 20 6.79 1.14 8.63
N ASP A 21 7.10 0.38 7.59
CA ASP A 21 8.16 0.71 6.65
C ASP A 21 7.60 1.28 5.35
N ARG A 22 7.24 2.56 5.41
CA ARG A 22 6.68 3.26 4.25
C ARG A 22 7.68 3.41 3.12
N VAL A 23 8.94 3.57 3.47
CA VAL A 23 10.01 3.72 2.47
C VAL A 23 10.10 2.47 1.62
N LYS A 24 10.11 1.32 2.26
CA LYS A 24 10.14 0.04 1.56
C LYS A 24 8.89 -0.15 0.70
N ALA A 25 7.72 0.17 1.25
CA ALA A 25 6.46 0.06 0.52
C ALA A 25 6.49 0.93 -0.74
N THR A 26 6.96 2.16 -0.62
CA THR A 26 7.09 3.07 -1.75
C THR A 26 8.06 2.52 -2.79
N SER A 27 9.19 2.01 -2.34
CA SER A 27 10.20 1.43 -3.22
C SER A 27 9.66 0.24 -4.00
N VAL A 28 8.93 -0.65 -3.33
CA VAL A 28 8.33 -1.81 -3.98
C VAL A 28 7.32 -1.37 -5.04
N TYR A 29 6.48 -0.39 -4.70
CA TYR A 29 5.49 0.12 -5.65
C TYR A 29 6.16 0.71 -6.89
N LEU A 30 7.19 1.54 -6.69
CA LEU A 30 7.90 2.16 -7.82
C LEU A 30 8.56 1.12 -8.71
N SER A 31 9.17 0.09 -8.12
CA SER A 31 9.78 -0.99 -8.89
C SER A 31 8.76 -1.81 -9.65
N ALA A 32 7.60 -2.03 -9.04
CA ALA A 32 6.57 -2.90 -9.61
C ALA A 32 5.81 -2.23 -10.75
N THR A 33 5.49 -0.95 -10.60
CA THR A 33 4.63 -0.25 -11.56
C THR A 33 5.37 0.75 -12.44
N GLU A 34 6.62 1.04 -12.12
CA GLU A 34 7.41 2.06 -12.80
C GLU A 34 6.72 3.44 -12.78
N GLY A 35 5.91 3.66 -11.75
CA GLY A 35 5.23 4.94 -11.55
C GLY A 35 6.16 5.98 -10.94
N ASN A 36 5.61 7.16 -10.67
CA ASN A 36 6.38 8.22 -10.03
C ASN A 36 6.13 8.21 -8.51
N LEU A 37 6.95 9.00 -7.81
CA LEU A 37 6.89 9.06 -6.35
C LEU A 37 5.52 9.54 -5.85
N THR A 38 4.91 10.50 -6.54
CA THR A 38 3.60 11.02 -6.16
C THR A 38 2.54 9.93 -6.20
N GLU A 39 2.54 9.11 -7.26
CA GLU A 39 1.61 8.00 -7.37
C GLU A 39 1.84 6.96 -6.30
N ALA A 40 3.10 6.66 -6.00
CA ALA A 40 3.44 5.70 -4.97
C ALA A 40 2.94 6.18 -3.61
N GLN A 41 3.16 7.44 -3.28
CA GLN A 41 2.70 8.01 -2.03
C GLN A 41 1.18 8.00 -1.92
N ASN A 42 0.48 8.33 -3.00
CA ASN A 42 -0.98 8.30 -3.01
C ASN A 42 -1.52 6.88 -2.82
N PHE A 43 -0.91 5.91 -3.48
CA PHE A 43 -1.30 4.52 -3.34
C PHE A 43 -1.13 4.03 -1.91
N ILE A 44 0.02 4.32 -1.32
CA ILE A 44 0.32 3.91 0.05
C ILE A 44 -0.61 4.59 1.04
N LYS A 45 -0.87 5.88 0.85
CA LYS A 45 -1.81 6.62 1.67
C LYS A 45 -3.20 6.01 1.63
N THR A 46 -3.66 5.63 0.44
CA THR A 46 -4.95 4.97 0.26
C THR A 46 -5.00 3.65 1.01
N LEU A 47 -3.95 2.85 0.93
CA LEU A 47 -3.88 1.58 1.64
C LEU A 47 -3.93 1.77 3.16
N ILE A 48 -3.24 2.77 3.67
CA ILE A 48 -3.25 3.06 5.10
C ILE A 48 -4.65 3.47 5.55
N VAL A 49 -5.32 4.33 4.79
CA VAL A 49 -6.68 4.77 5.10
C VAL A 49 -7.65 3.59 5.07
N GLU A 50 -7.57 2.75 4.06
CA GLU A 50 -8.43 1.57 3.95
C GLU A 50 -8.21 0.62 5.13
N ARG A 51 -6.96 0.43 5.54
CA ARG A 51 -6.64 -0.43 6.66
C ARG A 51 -7.21 0.10 7.96
N VAL A 52 -7.07 1.39 8.21
CA VAL A 52 -7.62 2.03 9.41
C VAL A 52 -9.14 1.91 9.42
N ALA A 53 -9.79 2.18 8.28
CA ALA A 53 -11.24 2.06 8.17
C ALA A 53 -11.71 0.63 8.45
N ALA A 54 -10.98 -0.37 7.94
CA ALA A 54 -11.33 -1.76 8.18
C ALA A 54 -11.21 -2.13 9.65
N LEU A 55 -10.18 -1.64 10.32
CA LEU A 55 -10.00 -1.89 11.75
C LEU A 55 -11.11 -1.24 12.57
N GLU A 56 -11.48 -0.01 12.24
CA GLU A 56 -12.57 0.70 12.91
C GLU A 56 -13.90 -0.01 12.69
N ALA A 57 -14.15 -0.48 11.48
CA ALA A 57 -15.37 -1.21 11.17
C ALA A 57 -15.47 -2.50 12.00
N ASN A 58 -14.35 -3.20 12.15
CA ASN A 58 -14.30 -4.41 12.99
C ASN A 58 -14.63 -4.12 14.44
N GLU A 59 -14.11 -3.04 14.98
CA GLU A 59 -14.40 -2.66 16.36
C GLU A 59 -15.87 -2.33 16.55
N LYS A 60 -16.46 -1.61 15.62
CA LYS A 60 -17.87 -1.23 15.69
C LYS A 60 -18.81 -2.42 15.48
N ALA A 61 -18.36 -3.45 14.80
CA ALA A 61 -19.18 -4.63 14.53
C ALA A 61 -19.35 -5.55 15.74
N ARG A 62 -18.62 -5.36 16.79
CA ARG A 62 -18.71 -6.19 18.00
C ARG A 62 -19.87 -5.80 18.88
#